data_38290f119b80ec2abda49ca775d487e9
#
_entry.id   38290f119b80ec2abda49ca775d487e9
#
_cell.length_a   1.000
_cell.length_b   1.000
_cell.length_c   1.000
_cell.angle_alpha   90.00
_cell.angle_beta   90.00
_cell.angle_gamma   90.00
#
_symmetry.space_group_name_H-M   'P 1'
#
loop_
_entity.id
_entity.type
_entity.pdbx_description
1 polymer ?
#
loop_
_entity_poly.entity_id
_entity_poly.type
_entity_poly.pdbx_seq_one_letter_code
_entity_poly.pdbx_strand_id
1 'polypeptide(L)'
;YTFGRRGKQENLLWEEARLKEKGIAIHWVDRGGDVTYHGPGQLVGYPLIPLGVQSLPTLQNRSQETSDSLLIPQADYVGYIRKLEKTLITALARLGLVAGQRSGLTGVWIQSDVHSRCRHCSPEDRKKPAKIAAIGVKVDVHGVSRHGFALNVNPDMEYWDGIIACGL
;
A
#
# COMPACT_ATOMS: atom_id res chain seq x y z
N TYR A 1 5.29 11.80 -7.52
CA TYR A 1 5.44 10.35 -7.63
C TYR A 1 6.46 9.84 -6.63
N THR A 2 6.23 8.65 -6.08
CA THR A 2 7.20 7.98 -5.20
C THR A 2 7.61 6.65 -5.79
N PHE A 3 8.92 6.44 -5.93
CA PHE A 3 9.52 5.16 -6.31
C PHE A 3 9.92 4.39 -5.06
N GLY A 4 9.44 3.17 -4.94
CA GLY A 4 9.82 2.26 -3.87
C GLY A 4 11.13 1.52 -4.19
N ARG A 5 11.50 0.56 -3.34
CA ARG A 5 12.76 -0.21 -3.47
C ARG A 5 12.88 -1.04 -4.75
N ARG A 6 11.76 -1.34 -5.41
CA ARG A 6 11.70 -2.03 -6.70
C ARG A 6 11.28 -1.09 -7.82
N GLY A 7 11.37 0.22 -7.58
CA GLY A 7 11.04 1.25 -8.55
C GLY A 7 11.94 1.17 -9.79
N LYS A 8 11.30 1.26 -10.95
CA LYS A 8 11.99 1.25 -12.24
C LYS A 8 11.71 2.57 -12.96
N GLN A 9 12.78 3.22 -13.42
CA GLN A 9 12.68 4.49 -14.14
C GLN A 9 11.83 4.36 -15.41
N GLU A 10 11.85 3.20 -16.06
CA GLU A 10 11.05 2.90 -17.25
C GLU A 10 9.53 2.96 -17.00
N ASN A 11 9.09 2.88 -15.75
CA ASN A 11 7.69 3.03 -15.35
C ASN A 11 7.25 4.48 -15.17
N LEU A 12 8.14 5.46 -15.41
CA LEU A 12 7.81 6.87 -15.53
C LEU A 12 7.58 7.19 -17.01
N LEU A 13 6.34 7.54 -17.36
CA LEU A 13 5.93 7.80 -18.75
C LEU A 13 6.02 9.27 -19.14
N TRP A 14 5.84 10.18 -18.19
CA TRP A 14 5.93 11.60 -18.45
C TRP A 14 7.38 12.08 -18.43
N GLU A 15 7.70 12.89 -19.44
CA GLU A 15 8.97 13.59 -19.54
C GLU A 15 9.07 14.73 -18.50
N GLU A 16 10.28 15.19 -18.23
CA GLU A 16 10.57 16.22 -17.23
C GLU A 16 9.76 17.52 -17.45
N ALA A 17 9.60 17.94 -18.70
CA ALA A 17 8.82 19.12 -19.06
C ALA A 17 7.35 18.98 -18.59
N ARG A 18 6.74 17.82 -18.80
CA ARG A 18 5.36 17.54 -18.40
C ARG A 18 5.23 17.45 -16.89
N LEU A 19 6.19 16.81 -16.21
CA LEU A 19 6.23 16.73 -14.75
C LEU A 19 6.29 18.13 -14.12
N LYS A 20 7.14 19.00 -14.68
CA LYS A 20 7.28 20.39 -14.22
C LYS A 20 6.00 21.20 -14.46
N GLU A 21 5.39 21.08 -15.65
CA GLU A 21 4.12 21.72 -15.99
C GLU A 21 3.00 21.33 -14.99
N LYS A 22 2.92 20.04 -14.65
CA LYS A 22 1.94 19.49 -13.72
C LYS A 22 2.32 19.65 -12.24
N GLY A 23 3.47 20.23 -11.93
CA GLY A 23 3.95 20.41 -10.56
C GLY A 23 4.27 19.10 -9.82
N ILE A 24 4.67 18.07 -10.56
CA ILE A 24 4.94 16.73 -10.01
C ILE A 24 6.39 16.64 -9.52
N ALA A 25 6.55 16.35 -8.23
CA ALA A 25 7.84 15.95 -7.66
C ALA A 25 8.06 14.44 -7.73
N ILE A 26 9.31 14.02 -7.89
CA ILE A 26 9.71 12.62 -7.85
C ILE A 26 10.54 12.38 -6.60
N HIS A 27 10.18 11.34 -5.83
CA HIS A 27 10.89 10.95 -4.62
C HIS A 27 11.21 9.46 -4.65
N TRP A 28 12.46 9.11 -4.36
CA TRP A 28 12.86 7.74 -4.09
C TRP A 28 12.75 7.46 -2.61
N VAL A 29 12.02 6.42 -2.26
CA VAL A 29 11.71 6.08 -0.87
C VAL A 29 11.95 4.60 -0.61
N ASP A 30 12.08 4.23 0.64
CA ASP A 30 12.49 2.88 1.04
C ASP A 30 11.32 1.90 1.31
N ARG A 31 10.07 2.27 0.94
CA ARG A 31 8.91 1.36 1.01
C ARG A 31 9.05 0.20 0.03
N GLY A 32 8.31 -0.86 0.26
CA GLY A 32 8.13 -1.92 -0.73
C GLY A 32 7.39 -1.45 -1.98
N GLY A 33 7.53 -2.20 -3.06
CA GLY A 33 6.84 -1.92 -4.32
C GLY A 33 7.61 -1.01 -5.27
N ASP A 34 6.95 -0.67 -6.37
CA ASP A 34 7.42 0.15 -7.48
C ASP A 34 6.91 1.60 -7.37
N VAL A 35 6.74 2.29 -8.50
CA VAL A 35 6.23 3.66 -8.56
C VAL A 35 4.74 3.74 -8.24
N THR A 36 4.34 4.82 -7.58
CA THR A 36 2.95 5.18 -7.33
C THR A 36 2.77 6.69 -7.31
N TYR A 37 1.52 7.12 -7.46
CA TYR A 37 1.11 8.50 -7.31
C TYR A 37 0.62 8.78 -5.89
N HIS A 38 0.98 9.95 -5.37
CA HIS A 38 0.38 10.54 -4.17
C HIS A 38 0.00 11.99 -4.45
N GLY A 39 -1.22 12.34 -4.13
CA GLY A 39 -1.72 13.69 -4.36
C GLY A 39 -3.10 13.93 -3.74
N PRO A 40 -3.67 15.12 -3.99
CA PRO A 40 -5.01 15.46 -3.53
C PRO A 40 -6.05 14.41 -3.91
N GLY A 41 -7.00 14.16 -3.01
CA GLY A 41 -8.01 13.13 -3.22
C GLY A 41 -7.62 11.72 -2.76
N GLN A 42 -6.39 11.54 -2.24
CA GLN A 42 -5.98 10.30 -1.58
C GLN A 42 -5.96 10.46 -0.05
N LEU A 43 -6.35 9.40 0.64
CA LEU A 43 -6.11 9.22 2.08
C LEU A 43 -4.88 8.33 2.27
N VAL A 44 -3.80 8.89 2.83
CA VAL A 44 -2.58 8.16 3.13
C VAL A 44 -2.53 7.83 4.62
N GLY A 45 -2.29 6.57 4.95
CA GLY A 45 -2.16 6.10 6.33
C GLY A 45 -0.85 5.35 6.56
N TYR A 46 -0.12 5.72 7.60
CA TYR A 46 1.13 5.08 8.02
C TYR A 46 0.98 4.48 9.42
N PRO A 47 0.47 3.25 9.54
CA PRO A 47 0.39 2.57 10.82
C PRO A 47 1.80 2.21 11.32
N LEU A 48 2.21 2.78 12.44
CA LEU A 48 3.48 2.47 13.10
C LEU A 48 3.21 1.42 14.17
N ILE A 49 3.38 0.16 13.83
CA ILE A 49 3.02 -0.98 14.68
C ILE A 49 4.25 -1.86 14.87
N PRO A 50 4.60 -2.22 16.12
CA PRO A 50 5.64 -3.21 16.35
C PRO A 50 5.15 -4.58 15.88
N LEU A 51 5.91 -5.18 14.95
CA LEU A 51 5.66 -6.50 14.40
C LEU A 51 6.69 -7.46 14.99
N GLY A 52 6.24 -8.54 15.60
CA GLY A 52 7.16 -9.56 16.14
C GLY A 52 7.42 -9.45 17.65
N VAL A 53 6.74 -8.57 18.34
CA VAL A 53 6.64 -8.69 19.81
C VAL A 53 5.71 -9.88 20.09
N GLN A 54 6.28 -11.08 20.19
CA GLN A 54 5.60 -12.14 20.90
C GLN A 54 5.35 -11.60 22.31
N SER A 55 4.09 -11.68 22.75
CA SER A 55 3.57 -11.30 24.07
C SER A 55 4.66 -11.01 25.10
N LEU A 56 4.67 -9.77 25.62
CA LEU A 56 5.46 -9.47 26.82
C LEU A 56 5.30 -10.63 27.81
N PRO A 57 6.37 -11.26 28.30
CA PRO A 57 6.26 -12.25 29.33
C PRO A 57 5.56 -11.55 30.51
N THR A 58 4.41 -12.03 30.88
CA THR A 58 3.80 -11.67 32.17
C THR A 58 4.88 -11.85 33.22
N LEU A 59 5.07 -10.88 34.12
CA LEU A 59 6.16 -10.76 35.09
C LEU A 59 6.34 -11.96 36.06
N GLN A 60 5.88 -13.13 35.71
CA GLN A 60 5.84 -14.31 36.60
C GLN A 60 6.90 -15.37 36.38
N ASN A 61 7.80 -15.27 35.35
CA ASN A 61 8.86 -16.26 35.21
C ASN A 61 10.21 -15.60 34.86
N ARG A 62 10.79 -14.91 35.85
CA ARG A 62 12.21 -14.53 35.83
C ARG A 62 13.05 -15.64 36.46
N SER A 63 13.20 -16.75 35.80
CA SER A 63 14.26 -17.72 36.16
C SER A 63 14.43 -18.74 35.02
N GLN A 64 15.10 -18.29 33.96
CA GLN A 64 15.97 -19.11 33.08
C GLN A 64 16.45 -18.19 31.97
N GLU A 65 17.54 -17.47 32.25
CA GLU A 65 18.36 -16.84 31.23
C GLU A 65 19.13 -17.93 30.53
N THR A 66 18.66 -18.36 29.38
CA THR A 66 19.48 -19.05 28.40
C THR A 66 19.77 -18.11 27.24
N SER A 67 21.01 -18.11 26.84
CA SER A 67 21.75 -17.22 25.92
C SER A 67 21.23 -17.16 24.47
N ASP A 68 19.93 -17.11 24.25
CA ASP A 68 19.31 -17.12 22.90
C ASP A 68 18.71 -15.78 22.49
N SER A 69 19.22 -14.68 23.08
CA SER A 69 18.71 -13.30 22.86
C SER A 69 19.15 -12.69 21.50
N LEU A 70 19.69 -13.47 20.58
CA LEU A 70 20.07 -13.00 19.24
C LEU A 70 19.11 -13.44 18.12
N LEU A 71 18.01 -14.10 18.44
CA LEU A 71 16.99 -14.39 17.45
C LEU A 71 16.22 -13.14 17.10
N ILE A 72 16.47 -12.60 15.91
CA ILE A 72 15.65 -11.55 15.31
C ILE A 72 14.21 -12.10 15.25
N PRO A 73 13.24 -11.45 15.91
CA PRO A 73 11.87 -11.93 15.86
C PRO A 73 11.42 -12.05 14.40
N GLN A 74 11.02 -13.22 13.96
CA GLN A 74 10.45 -13.38 12.63
C GLN A 74 9.07 -12.74 12.61
N ALA A 75 9.01 -11.49 12.14
CA ALA A 75 7.75 -10.81 11.92
C ALA A 75 7.06 -11.41 10.69
N ASP A 76 5.79 -11.74 10.82
CA ASP A 76 4.95 -12.14 9.69
C ASP A 76 4.56 -10.90 8.85
N TYR A 77 5.47 -10.47 7.99
CA TYR A 77 5.27 -9.31 7.12
C TYR A 77 4.14 -9.52 6.11
N VAL A 78 3.97 -10.72 5.62
CA VAL A 78 2.91 -11.07 4.68
C VAL A 78 1.56 -11.01 5.38
N GLY A 79 1.46 -11.61 6.56
CA GLY A 79 0.26 -11.55 7.40
C GLY A 79 -0.09 -10.11 7.80
N TYR A 80 0.89 -9.25 8.06
CA TYR A 80 0.65 -7.84 8.32
C TYR A 80 0.01 -7.14 7.12
N ILE A 81 0.54 -7.32 5.90
CA ILE A 81 -0.04 -6.77 4.68
C ILE A 81 -1.49 -7.27 4.51
N ARG A 82 -1.74 -8.56 4.72
CA ARG A 82 -3.09 -9.15 4.63
C ARG A 82 -4.05 -8.58 5.67
N LYS A 83 -3.56 -8.28 6.88
CA LYS A 83 -4.36 -7.58 7.90
C LYS A 83 -4.71 -6.16 7.49
N LEU A 84 -3.78 -5.40 6.90
CA LEU A 84 -4.05 -4.07 6.35
C LEU A 84 -5.09 -4.12 5.24
N GLU A 85 -4.96 -5.04 4.29
CA GLU A 85 -5.95 -5.23 3.23
C GLU A 85 -7.35 -5.53 3.83
N LYS A 86 -7.44 -6.47 4.77
CA LYS A 86 -8.70 -6.82 5.43
C LYS A 86 -9.31 -5.63 6.18
N THR A 87 -8.49 -4.83 6.86
CA THR A 87 -8.95 -3.63 7.57
C THR A 87 -9.57 -2.63 6.59
N LEU A 88 -8.90 -2.35 5.47
CA LEU A 88 -9.40 -1.45 4.44
C LEU A 88 -10.67 -1.98 3.79
N ILE A 89 -10.73 -3.26 3.43
CA ILE A 89 -11.92 -3.92 2.88
C ILE A 89 -13.10 -3.78 3.85
N THR A 90 -12.88 -4.03 5.13
CA THR A 90 -13.93 -3.91 6.15
C THR A 90 -14.42 -2.47 6.30
N ALA A 91 -13.51 -1.49 6.28
CA ALA A 91 -13.86 -0.08 6.34
C ALA A 91 -14.68 0.35 5.11
N LEU A 92 -14.27 -0.06 3.91
CA LEU A 92 -14.96 0.22 2.66
C LEU A 92 -16.37 -0.41 2.63
N ALA A 93 -16.50 -1.65 3.12
CA ALA A 93 -17.79 -2.33 3.23
C ALA A 93 -18.77 -1.56 4.14
N ARG A 94 -18.30 -0.99 5.25
CA ARG A 94 -19.13 -0.13 6.12
C ARG A 94 -19.59 1.15 5.43
N LEU A 95 -18.88 1.60 4.42
CA LEU A 95 -19.26 2.72 3.56
C LEU A 95 -20.09 2.30 2.34
N GLY A 96 -20.49 1.01 2.27
CA GLY A 96 -21.28 0.47 1.19
C GLY A 96 -20.52 0.18 -0.10
N LEU A 97 -19.18 0.08 -0.03
CA LEU A 97 -18.33 -0.23 -1.18
C LEU A 97 -17.75 -1.64 -1.05
N VAL A 98 -18.10 -2.50 -1.98
CA VAL A 98 -17.58 -3.87 -2.04
C VAL A 98 -16.19 -3.87 -2.68
N ALA A 99 -15.20 -4.32 -1.92
CA ALA A 99 -13.83 -4.43 -2.36
C ALA A 99 -13.23 -5.76 -1.90
N GLY A 100 -12.13 -6.19 -2.50
CA GLY A 100 -11.50 -7.47 -2.19
C GLY A 100 -10.02 -7.51 -2.48
N GLN A 101 -9.43 -8.68 -2.24
CA GLN A 101 -8.06 -9.02 -2.59
C GLN A 101 -8.00 -9.66 -3.97
N ARG A 102 -6.86 -9.54 -4.64
CA ARG A 102 -6.53 -10.30 -5.85
C ARG A 102 -5.32 -11.19 -5.60
N SER A 103 -5.42 -12.44 -6.04
CA SER A 103 -4.31 -13.39 -5.91
C SER A 103 -3.06 -12.87 -6.61
N GLY A 104 -1.92 -12.96 -5.92
CA GLY A 104 -0.62 -12.49 -6.43
C GLY A 104 -0.41 -10.98 -6.42
N LEU A 105 -1.44 -10.17 -6.15
CA LEU A 105 -1.37 -8.72 -6.19
C LEU A 105 -1.66 -8.10 -4.82
N THR A 106 -0.75 -7.28 -4.33
CA THR A 106 -0.93 -6.54 -3.08
C THR A 106 -1.80 -5.31 -3.31
N GLY A 107 -2.69 -5.04 -2.33
CA GLY A 107 -3.59 -3.90 -2.33
C GLY A 107 -5.06 -4.31 -2.25
N VAL A 108 -5.93 -3.31 -2.27
CA VAL A 108 -7.38 -3.52 -2.23
C VAL A 108 -7.99 -3.16 -3.57
N TRP A 109 -8.87 -3.99 -4.05
CA TRP A 109 -9.40 -3.93 -5.41
C TRP A 109 -10.92 -3.90 -5.44
N ILE A 110 -11.48 -3.07 -6.30
CA ILE A 110 -12.86 -3.17 -6.76
C ILE A 110 -12.89 -4.24 -7.83
N GLN A 111 -13.76 -5.24 -7.68
CA GLN A 111 -13.89 -6.33 -8.62
C GLN A 111 -14.67 -5.88 -9.86
N SER A 112 -14.45 -6.59 -10.98
CA SER A 112 -15.09 -6.26 -12.26
C SER A 112 -16.62 -6.48 -12.27
N ASP A 113 -17.14 -7.28 -11.35
CA ASP A 113 -18.57 -7.55 -11.16
C ASP A 113 -19.27 -6.55 -10.23
N VAL A 114 -18.48 -5.70 -9.54
CA VAL A 114 -19.01 -4.63 -8.72
C VAL A 114 -19.24 -3.41 -9.59
N HIS A 115 -20.47 -2.92 -9.63
CA HIS A 115 -20.81 -1.71 -10.37
C HIS A 115 -19.98 -0.54 -9.87
N SER A 116 -19.02 -0.11 -10.69
CA SER A 116 -18.23 1.09 -10.42
C SER A 116 -19.14 2.32 -10.44
N ARG A 117 -19.09 3.12 -9.37
CA ARG A 117 -19.78 4.41 -9.31
C ARG A 117 -18.99 5.53 -9.98
N CYS A 118 -17.88 5.22 -10.64
CA CYS A 118 -17.07 6.19 -11.37
C CYS A 118 -17.91 6.81 -12.50
N ARG A 119 -18.20 8.10 -12.39
CA ARG A 119 -18.97 8.85 -13.40
C ARG A 119 -18.14 9.18 -14.64
N HIS A 120 -16.82 9.17 -14.50
CA HIS A 120 -15.87 9.58 -15.55
C HIS A 120 -15.24 8.39 -16.28
N CYS A 121 -15.44 7.16 -15.79
CA CYS A 121 -14.91 5.96 -16.44
C CYS A 121 -15.80 5.52 -17.61
N SER A 122 -15.16 5.05 -18.68
CA SER A 122 -15.88 4.42 -19.79
C SER A 122 -16.67 3.19 -19.31
N PRO A 123 -17.73 2.76 -20.03
CA PRO A 123 -18.47 1.53 -19.69
C PRO A 123 -17.57 0.29 -19.67
N GLU A 124 -16.51 0.26 -20.49
CA GLU A 124 -15.54 -0.84 -20.56
C GLU A 124 -14.60 -0.85 -19.36
N ASP A 125 -14.11 0.33 -18.95
CA ASP A 125 -13.22 0.45 -17.79
C ASP A 125 -13.92 0.13 -16.48
N ARG A 126 -15.23 0.37 -16.39
CA ARG A 126 -16.04 -0.03 -15.23
C ARG A 126 -16.13 -1.53 -15.04
N LYS A 127 -15.85 -2.32 -16.07
CA LYS A 127 -15.81 -3.79 -16.02
C LYS A 127 -14.45 -4.35 -15.64
N LYS A 128 -13.40 -3.49 -15.61
CA LYS A 128 -12.07 -3.91 -15.22
C LYS A 128 -11.90 -3.83 -13.71
N PRO A 129 -11.16 -4.75 -13.09
CA PRO A 129 -10.79 -4.60 -11.68
C PRO A 129 -9.92 -3.36 -11.49
N ALA A 130 -10.25 -2.52 -10.51
CA ALA A 130 -9.52 -1.30 -10.22
C ALA A 130 -8.92 -1.34 -8.81
N LYS A 131 -7.64 -0.98 -8.68
CA LYS A 131 -6.98 -0.88 -7.39
C LYS A 131 -7.42 0.39 -6.68
N ILE A 132 -8.22 0.26 -5.63
CA ILE A 132 -8.68 1.40 -4.83
C ILE A 132 -7.69 1.78 -3.74
N ALA A 133 -6.92 0.82 -3.21
CA ALA A 133 -5.86 1.12 -2.25
C ALA A 133 -4.56 0.41 -2.61
N ALA A 134 -3.49 1.19 -2.70
CA ALA A 134 -2.13 0.70 -2.79
C ALA A 134 -1.55 0.49 -1.40
N ILE A 135 -0.72 -0.55 -1.22
CA ILE A 135 -0.03 -0.84 0.04
C ILE A 135 1.45 -1.04 -0.27
N GLY A 136 2.29 -0.27 0.43
CA GLY A 136 3.73 -0.40 0.36
C GLY A 136 4.31 -0.15 1.74
N VAL A 137 4.78 -1.20 2.39
CA VAL A 137 5.32 -1.16 3.76
C VAL A 137 6.81 -1.44 3.78
N LYS A 138 7.45 -1.03 4.85
CA LYS A 138 8.77 -1.44 5.28
C LYS A 138 8.68 -1.79 6.77
N VAL A 139 9.49 -2.71 7.22
CA VAL A 139 9.73 -2.92 8.65
C VAL A 139 11.17 -2.52 8.94
N ASP A 140 11.37 -1.72 9.96
CA ASP A 140 12.70 -1.26 10.35
C ASP A 140 13.45 -2.30 11.20
N VAL A 141 14.67 -1.95 11.59
CA VAL A 141 15.55 -2.83 12.39
C VAL A 141 15.01 -3.13 13.79
N HIS A 142 14.07 -2.33 14.27
CA HIS A 142 13.40 -2.53 15.56
C HIS A 142 12.09 -3.32 15.42
N GLY A 143 11.79 -3.83 14.22
CA GLY A 143 10.55 -4.55 13.96
C GLY A 143 9.30 -3.67 13.86
N VAL A 144 9.46 -2.35 13.72
CA VAL A 144 8.32 -1.42 13.61
C VAL A 144 7.98 -1.20 12.14
N SER A 145 6.68 -1.33 11.81
CA SER A 145 6.19 -1.03 10.46
C SER A 145 6.31 0.45 10.13
N ARG A 146 6.71 0.75 8.90
CA ARG A 146 6.81 2.09 8.31
C ARG A 146 6.10 2.12 6.97
N HIS A 147 5.74 3.32 6.51
CA HIS A 147 4.84 3.51 5.39
C HIS A 147 3.50 2.83 5.65
N GLY A 148 2.75 2.45 4.64
CA GLY A 148 1.44 1.87 4.86
C GLY A 148 0.62 1.80 3.59
N PHE A 149 -0.45 2.57 3.51
CA PHE A 149 -1.39 2.53 2.39
C PHE A 149 -1.74 3.92 1.86
N ALA A 150 -2.17 3.94 0.61
CA ALA A 150 -2.82 5.08 -0.01
C ALA A 150 -4.16 4.63 -0.61
N LEU A 151 -5.24 5.19 -0.09
CA LEU A 151 -6.61 4.92 -0.52
C LEU A 151 -7.07 6.04 -1.46
N ASN A 152 -7.49 5.69 -2.66
CA ASN A 152 -8.07 6.60 -3.63
C ASN A 152 -9.50 6.92 -3.23
N VAL A 153 -9.76 8.15 -2.80
CA VAL A 153 -11.10 8.64 -2.46
C VAL A 153 -11.69 9.41 -3.65
N ASN A 154 -10.98 10.42 -4.11
CA ASN A 154 -11.36 11.22 -5.27
C ASN A 154 -10.12 11.88 -5.91
N PRO A 155 -9.09 11.11 -6.29
CA PRO A 155 -7.92 11.68 -6.95
C PRO A 155 -8.26 12.07 -8.38
N ASP A 156 -7.52 13.05 -8.90
CA ASP A 156 -7.53 13.31 -10.34
C ASP A 156 -6.80 12.15 -11.04
N MET A 157 -7.55 11.46 -11.90
CA MET A 157 -7.07 10.24 -12.57
C MET A 157 -6.04 10.54 -13.66
N GLU A 158 -5.98 11.78 -14.20
CA GLU A 158 -4.97 12.17 -15.19
C GLU A 158 -3.53 11.91 -14.70
N TYR A 159 -3.30 12.09 -13.41
CA TYR A 159 -1.96 11.86 -12.84
C TYR A 159 -1.49 10.39 -12.89
N TRP A 160 -2.40 9.45 -13.10
CA TRP A 160 -2.01 8.05 -13.28
C TRP A 160 -1.46 7.75 -14.67
N ASP A 161 -1.78 8.60 -15.68
CA ASP A 161 -1.26 8.46 -17.03
C ASP A 161 0.25 8.72 -17.13
N GLY A 162 0.84 9.32 -16.12
CA GLY A 162 2.28 9.60 -16.03
C GLY A 162 3.14 8.42 -15.59
N ILE A 163 2.54 7.30 -15.17
CA ILE A 163 3.27 6.15 -14.63
C ILE A 163 2.62 4.82 -14.99
N ILE A 164 3.44 3.76 -15.09
CA ILE A 164 2.94 2.38 -15.04
C ILE A 164 2.92 1.98 -13.55
N ALA A 165 1.77 2.14 -12.92
CA ALA A 165 1.64 1.92 -11.48
C ALA A 165 1.95 0.48 -11.09
N CYS A 166 2.99 0.26 -10.30
CA CYS A 166 3.44 -1.07 -9.85
C CYS A 166 3.77 -2.04 -11.02
N GLY A 167 4.07 -1.51 -12.22
CA GLY A 167 4.39 -2.32 -13.38
C GLY A 167 3.22 -3.19 -13.90
N LEU A 168 1.97 -2.72 -13.69
CA LEU A 168 0.73 -3.41 -14.10
C LEU A 168 0.25 -2.95 -15.47
#